data_d97fc0c9d97ab821909938fec1b995eb
#
_entry.id   d97fc0c9d97ab821909938fec1b995eb
#
_cell.length_a   1.000
_cell.length_b   1.000
_cell.length_c   1.000
_cell.angle_alpha   90.00
_cell.angle_beta   90.00
_cell.angle_gamma   90.00
#
_symmetry.space_group_name_H-M   'P 1'
#
loop_
_entity.id
_entity.type
_entity.pdbx_description
1 polymer ?
#
loop_
_entity_poly.entity_id
_entity_poly.type
_entity_poly.pdbx_seq_one_letter_code
_entity_poly.pdbx_strand_id
1 'polypeptide(L)'
;LAIKANDITLIPGIKAKRRDQLVDAGLETVNEIADASIENLTDIKGIGHKTAEKMSACAKALTNESIYIKQPVPELPKAVTEVFIDLEGSSEYRDGSESSTVNYLIGTIVRKNNSAGQFVSFFADTIAQESDNTKEFFEWASSLEAPVFFHWHHYEHTHLKSMGMRFNIPLNTIDFVLDRMIDLSPIILESY
;
A
#
# COMPACT_ATOMS: atom_id res chain seq x y z
N LEU A 1 -6.10 -25.59 -11.13
CA LEU A 1 -5.04 -26.44 -11.73
C LEU A 1 -3.66 -26.07 -11.13
N ALA A 2 -3.22 -24.81 -11.19
CA ALA A 2 -1.89 -24.37 -10.72
C ALA A 2 -1.62 -24.74 -9.24
N ILE A 3 -2.58 -24.50 -8.34
CA ILE A 3 -2.44 -24.84 -6.90
C ILE A 3 -2.20 -26.35 -6.70
N LYS A 4 -2.94 -27.22 -7.40
CA LYS A 4 -2.76 -28.67 -7.30
C LYS A 4 -1.42 -29.15 -7.87
N ALA A 5 -0.87 -28.45 -8.84
CA ALA A 5 0.41 -28.74 -9.47
C ALA A 5 1.59 -28.10 -8.73
N ASN A 6 1.34 -27.29 -7.72
CA ASN A 6 2.37 -26.47 -7.06
C ASN A 6 3.21 -25.65 -8.06
N ASP A 7 2.56 -25.14 -9.12
CA ASP A 7 3.19 -24.51 -10.28
C ASP A 7 3.87 -23.19 -9.88
N ILE A 8 5.04 -22.93 -10.44
CA ILE A 8 5.85 -21.72 -10.16
C ILE A 8 5.13 -20.41 -10.50
N THR A 9 4.07 -20.44 -11.32
CA THR A 9 3.25 -19.24 -11.61
C THR A 9 2.45 -18.72 -10.40
N LEU A 10 2.40 -19.49 -9.32
CA LEU A 10 1.85 -19.02 -8.03
C LEU A 10 2.74 -17.96 -7.36
N ILE A 11 4.03 -17.91 -7.73
CA ILE A 11 4.96 -16.91 -7.21
C ILE A 11 4.72 -15.57 -7.93
N PRO A 12 4.40 -14.48 -7.19
CA PRO A 12 4.15 -13.18 -7.78
C PRO A 12 5.30 -12.68 -8.66
N GLY A 13 4.96 -12.20 -9.88
CA GLY A 13 5.93 -11.66 -10.82
C GLY A 13 6.57 -12.69 -11.76
N ILE A 14 6.25 -13.98 -11.65
CA ILE A 14 6.62 -14.98 -12.63
C ILE A 14 5.60 -14.95 -13.79
N LYS A 15 6.01 -14.31 -14.90
CA LYS A 15 5.27 -14.31 -16.16
C LYS A 15 5.84 -15.35 -17.12
N ALA A 16 5.19 -15.59 -18.26
CA ALA A 16 5.54 -16.64 -19.22
C ALA A 16 7.05 -16.77 -19.51
N LYS A 17 7.70 -15.68 -19.90
CA LYS A 17 9.15 -15.69 -20.20
C LYS A 17 10.01 -16.18 -19.03
N ARG A 18 9.69 -15.77 -17.80
CA ARG A 18 10.45 -16.19 -16.61
C ARG A 18 10.14 -17.62 -16.23
N ARG A 19 8.89 -18.02 -16.42
CA ARG A 19 8.48 -19.41 -16.25
C ARG A 19 9.30 -20.33 -17.15
N ASP A 20 9.40 -20.02 -18.44
CA ASP A 20 10.16 -20.84 -19.39
C ASP A 20 11.63 -20.94 -18.98
N GLN A 21 12.26 -19.83 -18.57
CA GLN A 21 13.65 -19.82 -18.09
C GLN A 21 13.87 -20.71 -16.86
N LEU A 22 12.91 -20.74 -15.93
CA LEU A 22 12.99 -21.58 -14.72
C LEU A 22 12.79 -23.06 -15.07
N VAL A 23 11.80 -23.35 -15.91
CA VAL A 23 11.54 -24.73 -16.40
C VAL A 23 12.75 -25.28 -17.17
N ASP A 24 13.38 -24.47 -18.04
CA ASP A 24 14.60 -24.85 -18.76
C ASP A 24 15.78 -25.13 -17.80
N ALA A 25 15.76 -24.54 -16.61
CA ALA A 25 16.74 -24.79 -15.54
C ALA A 25 16.32 -25.93 -14.59
N GLY A 26 15.21 -26.63 -14.88
CA GLY A 26 14.70 -27.74 -14.06
C GLY A 26 13.92 -27.33 -12.82
N LEU A 27 13.42 -26.09 -12.76
CA LEU A 27 12.62 -25.56 -11.64
C LEU A 27 11.18 -25.37 -12.11
N GLU A 28 10.30 -26.32 -11.80
CA GLU A 28 8.91 -26.35 -12.27
C GLU A 28 7.89 -26.07 -11.17
N THR A 29 8.30 -26.23 -9.91
CA THR A 29 7.41 -26.13 -8.73
C THR A 29 7.86 -25.03 -7.77
N VAL A 30 6.89 -24.53 -6.95
CA VAL A 30 7.18 -23.58 -5.86
C VAL A 30 8.19 -24.16 -4.87
N ASN A 31 8.10 -25.45 -4.56
CA ASN A 31 9.00 -26.11 -3.61
C ASN A 31 10.45 -26.11 -4.12
N GLU A 32 10.67 -26.40 -5.41
CA GLU A 32 12.01 -26.38 -6.00
C GLU A 32 12.63 -24.98 -5.95
N ILE A 33 11.82 -23.92 -6.16
CA ILE A 33 12.28 -22.53 -5.99
C ILE A 33 12.58 -22.23 -4.49
N ALA A 34 11.77 -22.73 -3.57
CA ALA A 34 11.97 -22.52 -2.14
C ALA A 34 13.28 -23.16 -1.64
N ASP A 35 13.63 -24.34 -2.19
CA ASP A 35 14.81 -25.11 -1.83
C ASP A 35 16.08 -24.67 -2.57
N ALA A 36 15.93 -23.94 -3.70
CA ALA A 36 17.06 -23.44 -4.49
C ALA A 36 17.85 -22.37 -3.71
N SER A 37 19.19 -22.43 -3.83
CA SER A 37 20.04 -21.35 -3.31
C SER A 37 19.90 -20.08 -4.18
N ILE A 38 20.22 -18.93 -3.58
CA ILE A 38 20.18 -17.65 -4.31
C ILE A 38 21.18 -17.68 -5.49
N GLU A 39 22.35 -18.31 -5.28
CA GLU A 39 23.37 -18.49 -6.32
C GLU A 39 22.79 -19.27 -7.51
N ASN A 40 22.16 -20.41 -7.27
CA ASN A 40 21.56 -21.24 -8.32
C ASN A 40 20.47 -20.47 -9.12
N LEU A 41 19.68 -19.64 -8.42
CA LEU A 41 18.69 -18.80 -9.07
C LEU A 41 19.32 -17.67 -9.90
N THR A 42 20.44 -17.09 -9.46
CA THR A 42 21.14 -16.02 -10.17
C THR A 42 21.92 -16.52 -11.38
N ASP A 43 22.30 -17.80 -11.44
CA ASP A 43 22.94 -18.42 -12.59
C ASP A 43 21.98 -18.52 -13.80
N ILE A 44 20.68 -18.42 -13.57
CA ILE A 44 19.67 -18.42 -14.61
C ILE A 44 19.67 -17.07 -15.32
N LYS A 45 19.92 -17.06 -16.62
CA LYS A 45 20.01 -15.84 -17.43
C LYS A 45 18.76 -14.96 -17.26
N GLY A 46 18.97 -13.71 -16.82
CA GLY A 46 17.91 -12.71 -16.65
C GLY A 46 17.28 -12.69 -15.23
N ILE A 47 17.82 -13.48 -14.30
CA ILE A 47 17.47 -13.43 -12.87
C ILE A 47 18.63 -12.81 -12.09
N GLY A 48 18.47 -11.55 -11.71
CA GLY A 48 19.44 -10.86 -10.83
C GLY A 48 19.17 -11.13 -9.36
N HIS A 49 20.15 -10.85 -8.49
CA HIS A 49 20.16 -11.15 -7.07
C HIS A 49 18.86 -10.72 -6.34
N LYS A 50 18.42 -9.47 -6.48
CA LYS A 50 17.16 -8.97 -5.89
C LYS A 50 15.92 -9.77 -6.33
N THR A 51 15.92 -10.22 -7.59
CA THR A 51 14.82 -11.03 -8.11
C THR A 51 14.85 -12.43 -7.52
N ALA A 52 16.03 -13.04 -7.41
CA ALA A 52 16.22 -14.36 -6.82
C ALA A 52 15.79 -14.36 -5.34
N GLU A 53 16.22 -13.36 -4.57
CA GLU A 53 15.81 -13.19 -3.17
C GLU A 53 14.29 -13.10 -3.03
N LYS A 54 13.65 -12.24 -3.82
CA LYS A 54 12.19 -12.08 -3.80
C LYS A 54 11.47 -13.36 -4.18
N MET A 55 11.93 -14.07 -5.20
CA MET A 55 11.34 -15.33 -5.62
C MET A 55 11.47 -16.41 -4.55
N SER A 56 12.66 -16.57 -3.97
CA SER A 56 12.90 -17.52 -2.87
C SER A 56 12.04 -17.20 -1.65
N ALA A 57 11.95 -15.92 -1.25
CA ALA A 57 11.12 -15.49 -0.14
C ALA A 57 9.64 -15.81 -0.37
N CYS A 58 9.09 -15.47 -1.56
CA CYS A 58 7.71 -15.79 -1.89
C CYS A 58 7.46 -17.31 -1.94
N ALA A 59 8.40 -18.07 -2.51
CA ALA A 59 8.28 -19.53 -2.56
C ALA A 59 8.25 -20.15 -1.16
N LYS A 60 9.15 -19.72 -0.27
CA LYS A 60 9.17 -20.17 1.15
C LYS A 60 7.89 -19.81 1.90
N ALA A 61 7.35 -18.62 1.67
CA ALA A 61 6.09 -18.21 2.27
C ALA A 61 4.93 -19.11 1.82
N LEU A 62 4.86 -19.40 0.51
CA LEU A 62 3.83 -20.29 -0.06
C LEU A 62 3.97 -21.73 0.43
N THR A 63 5.19 -22.27 0.48
CA THR A 63 5.46 -23.64 0.91
C THR A 63 5.14 -23.86 2.39
N ASN A 64 5.44 -22.86 3.23
CA ASN A 64 5.24 -22.97 4.68
C ASN A 64 3.87 -22.46 5.14
N GLU A 65 3.03 -21.98 4.21
CA GLU A 65 1.75 -21.33 4.51
C GLU A 65 1.90 -20.25 5.60
N SER A 66 3.00 -19.47 5.53
CA SER A 66 3.40 -18.53 6.56
C SER A 66 3.92 -17.22 5.96
N ILE A 67 3.99 -16.20 6.80
CA ILE A 67 4.61 -14.92 6.42
C ILE A 67 6.14 -15.12 6.47
N TYR A 68 6.83 -14.75 5.37
CA TYR A 68 8.28 -14.72 5.32
C TYR A 68 8.77 -13.32 5.69
N ILE A 69 9.40 -13.19 6.86
CA ILE A 69 9.96 -11.93 7.36
C ILE A 69 11.42 -11.84 6.90
N LYS A 70 11.72 -10.89 6.01
CA LYS A 70 13.10 -10.62 5.52
C LYS A 70 13.94 -9.89 6.54
N GLN A 71 13.33 -8.93 7.23
CA GLN A 71 13.94 -8.16 8.30
C GLN A 71 12.89 -7.77 9.34
N PRO A 72 13.29 -7.51 10.59
CA PRO A 72 12.35 -7.06 11.62
C PRO A 72 11.59 -5.82 11.18
N VAL A 73 10.28 -5.83 11.38
CA VAL A 73 9.43 -4.64 11.16
C VAL A 73 9.87 -3.56 12.15
N PRO A 74 10.14 -2.33 11.69
CA PRO A 74 10.47 -1.25 12.59
C PRO A 74 9.30 -0.94 13.54
N GLU A 75 9.61 -0.48 14.76
CA GLU A 75 8.57 -0.01 15.65
C GLU A 75 7.86 1.20 15.05
N LEU A 76 6.55 1.09 14.91
CA LEU A 76 5.72 2.23 14.51
C LEU A 76 5.57 3.22 15.68
N PRO A 77 5.45 4.52 15.39
CA PRO A 77 5.26 5.50 16.44
C PRO A 77 3.98 5.21 17.22
N LYS A 78 4.07 5.30 18.53
CA LYS A 78 2.91 5.19 19.42
C LYS A 78 2.07 6.45 19.32
N ALA A 79 0.78 6.30 19.12
CA ALA A 79 -0.18 7.39 19.05
C ALA A 79 -1.34 7.16 20.04
N VAL A 80 -1.91 8.24 20.54
CA VAL A 80 -3.18 8.18 21.29
C VAL A 80 -4.31 7.85 20.34
N THR A 81 -4.29 8.47 19.15
CA THR A 81 -5.27 8.25 18.10
C THR A 81 -4.54 7.75 16.84
N GLU A 82 -4.83 6.53 16.43
CA GLU A 82 -4.37 5.95 15.16
C GLU A 82 -5.49 6.08 14.14
N VAL A 83 -5.17 6.61 12.97
CA VAL A 83 -6.10 6.80 11.87
C VAL A 83 -5.54 6.06 10.65
N PHE A 84 -6.25 5.06 10.17
CA PHE A 84 -5.93 4.39 8.91
C PHE A 84 -6.79 5.03 7.83
N ILE A 85 -6.16 5.66 6.84
CA ILE A 85 -6.84 6.49 5.83
C ILE A 85 -6.68 5.89 4.44
N ASP A 86 -7.75 5.96 3.67
CA ASP A 86 -7.81 5.61 2.26
C ASP A 86 -8.69 6.61 1.50
N LEU A 87 -8.32 6.91 0.26
CA LEU A 87 -9.04 7.84 -0.61
C LEU A 87 -9.54 7.15 -1.87
N GLU A 88 -10.82 7.42 -2.19
CA GLU A 88 -11.40 7.01 -3.46
C GLU A 88 -11.69 8.22 -4.35
N GLY A 89 -11.20 8.15 -5.57
CA GLY A 89 -11.32 9.23 -6.54
C GLY A 89 -11.69 8.76 -7.94
N SER A 90 -12.21 9.69 -8.75
CA SER A 90 -12.49 9.49 -10.17
C SER A 90 -11.62 10.44 -11.00
N SER A 91 -10.85 9.88 -11.92
CA SER A 91 -10.05 10.64 -12.90
C SER A 91 -10.83 10.99 -14.19
N GLU A 92 -12.09 10.59 -14.29
CA GLU A 92 -12.88 10.75 -15.49
C GLU A 92 -13.60 12.12 -15.56
N TYR A 93 -13.53 12.90 -14.47
CA TYR A 93 -14.16 14.22 -14.46
C TYR A 93 -13.36 15.20 -15.31
N ARG A 94 -14.08 15.85 -16.26
CA ARG A 94 -13.55 16.93 -17.10
C ARG A 94 -14.40 18.17 -16.94
N ASP A 95 -13.80 19.24 -16.42
CA ASP A 95 -14.39 20.56 -16.47
C ASP A 95 -13.76 21.32 -17.64
N GLY A 96 -14.47 21.33 -18.76
CA GLY A 96 -14.11 22.09 -19.97
C GLY A 96 -12.77 21.71 -20.61
N SER A 97 -11.65 22.13 -20.09
CA SER A 97 -10.31 21.98 -20.68
C SER A 97 -9.34 21.13 -19.85
N GLU A 98 -9.60 20.90 -18.58
CA GLU A 98 -8.70 20.18 -17.69
C GLU A 98 -9.37 18.91 -17.11
N SER A 99 -8.63 17.81 -17.13
CA SER A 99 -9.04 16.62 -16.38
C SER A 99 -8.55 16.77 -14.94
N SER A 100 -9.46 16.83 -13.99
CA SER A 100 -9.09 16.80 -12.56
C SER A 100 -9.60 15.53 -11.91
N THR A 101 -8.81 14.99 -10.99
CA THR A 101 -9.28 13.92 -10.11
C THR A 101 -10.21 14.54 -9.07
N VAL A 102 -11.42 13.97 -8.96
CA VAL A 102 -12.37 14.30 -7.90
C VAL A 102 -12.29 13.18 -6.86
N ASN A 103 -11.94 13.52 -5.62
CA ASN A 103 -11.92 12.56 -4.53
C ASN A 103 -13.26 12.61 -3.81
N TYR A 104 -14.09 11.60 -4.05
CA TYR A 104 -15.47 11.56 -3.54
C TYR A 104 -15.59 10.91 -2.17
N LEU A 105 -14.58 10.16 -1.72
CA LEU A 105 -14.58 9.51 -0.42
C LEU A 105 -13.22 9.64 0.25
N ILE A 106 -13.23 10.08 1.50
CA ILE A 106 -12.12 9.94 2.45
C ILE A 106 -12.61 8.95 3.51
N GLY A 107 -12.15 7.71 3.43
CA GLY A 107 -12.48 6.64 4.36
C GLY A 107 -11.43 6.55 5.46
N THR A 108 -11.85 6.43 6.72
CA THR A 108 -10.92 6.27 7.83
C THR A 108 -11.39 5.19 8.80
N ILE A 109 -10.42 4.46 9.37
CA ILE A 109 -10.64 3.66 10.59
C ILE A 109 -9.87 4.31 11.72
N VAL A 110 -10.57 4.73 12.76
CA VAL A 110 -10.01 5.41 13.91
C VAL A 110 -9.92 4.47 15.09
N ARG A 111 -8.76 4.44 15.73
CA ARG A 111 -8.51 3.61 16.90
C ARG A 111 -7.86 4.44 18.01
N LYS A 112 -8.43 4.43 19.21
CA LYS A 112 -7.87 5.09 20.38
C LYS A 112 -7.36 4.06 21.39
N ASN A 113 -6.13 4.24 21.87
CA ASN A 113 -5.54 3.39 22.92
C ASN A 113 -5.72 1.89 22.66
N ASN A 114 -5.48 1.42 21.45
CA ASN A 114 -5.66 0.03 21.01
C ASN A 114 -7.12 -0.50 21.12
N SER A 115 -8.12 0.38 21.12
CA SER A 115 -9.52 -0.02 21.07
C SER A 115 -9.90 -0.66 19.74
N ALA A 116 -11.12 -1.19 19.64
CA ALA A 116 -11.70 -1.59 18.37
C ALA A 116 -11.80 -0.37 17.44
N GLY A 117 -11.49 -0.56 16.14
CA GLY A 117 -11.56 0.52 15.15
C GLY A 117 -12.99 0.96 14.88
N GLN A 118 -13.20 2.26 14.76
CA GLN A 118 -14.44 2.88 14.33
C GLN A 118 -14.28 3.44 12.93
N PHE A 119 -15.19 3.10 12.02
CA PHE A 119 -15.21 3.69 10.68
C PHE A 119 -15.81 5.10 10.74
N VAL A 120 -15.08 6.05 10.16
CA VAL A 120 -15.51 7.44 9.95
C VAL A 120 -15.24 7.76 8.48
N SER A 121 -16.22 8.31 7.78
CA SER A 121 -16.08 8.63 6.36
C SER A 121 -16.61 10.02 6.06
N PHE A 122 -15.96 10.65 5.08
CA PHE A 122 -16.32 11.94 4.50
C PHE A 122 -16.65 11.66 3.03
N PHE A 123 -17.92 11.78 2.66
CA PHE A 123 -18.41 11.37 1.36
C PHE A 123 -19.09 12.53 0.63
N ALA A 124 -18.73 12.72 -0.63
CA ALA A 124 -19.30 13.70 -1.53
C ALA A 124 -20.19 13.00 -2.57
N ASP A 125 -21.51 13.16 -2.47
CA ASP A 125 -22.48 12.64 -3.45
C ASP A 125 -22.38 13.36 -4.81
N THR A 126 -21.86 14.58 -4.81
CA THR A 126 -21.67 15.41 -6.01
C THR A 126 -20.30 16.07 -5.99
N ILE A 127 -19.81 16.43 -7.16
CA ILE A 127 -18.54 17.15 -7.32
C ILE A 127 -18.51 18.45 -6.52
N ALA A 128 -19.63 19.15 -6.44
CA ALA A 128 -19.72 20.40 -5.69
C ALA A 128 -19.49 20.21 -4.19
N GLN A 129 -19.79 19.04 -3.66
CA GLN A 129 -19.62 18.70 -2.24
C GLN A 129 -18.18 18.31 -1.88
N GLU A 130 -17.30 18.06 -2.86
CA GLU A 130 -15.90 17.70 -2.57
C GLU A 130 -15.20 18.73 -1.69
N SER A 131 -15.48 20.03 -1.92
CA SER A 131 -14.93 21.12 -1.11
C SER A 131 -15.34 21.03 0.36
N ASP A 132 -16.63 20.83 0.61
CA ASP A 132 -17.16 20.81 1.96
C ASP A 132 -16.71 19.53 2.71
N ASN A 133 -16.72 18.41 1.99
CA ASN A 133 -16.19 17.13 2.45
C ASN A 133 -14.70 17.23 2.87
N THR A 134 -13.90 17.91 2.05
CA THR A 134 -12.48 18.13 2.35
C THR A 134 -12.29 19.00 3.59
N LYS A 135 -13.06 20.09 3.73
CA LYS A 135 -13.01 20.97 4.91
C LYS A 135 -13.37 20.20 6.19
N GLU A 136 -14.47 19.46 6.13
CA GLU A 136 -14.95 18.64 7.25
C GLU A 136 -13.88 17.63 7.71
N PHE A 137 -13.23 16.96 6.76
CA PHE A 137 -12.12 16.06 7.06
C PHE A 137 -10.97 16.77 7.78
N PHE A 138 -10.49 17.90 7.27
CA PHE A 138 -9.35 18.62 7.87
C PHE A 138 -9.69 19.20 9.25
N GLU A 139 -10.90 19.71 9.45
CA GLU A 139 -11.40 20.15 10.75
C GLU A 139 -11.44 19.02 11.76
N TRP A 140 -12.04 17.90 11.37
CA TRP A 140 -12.09 16.69 12.18
C TRP A 140 -10.68 16.16 12.50
N ALA A 141 -9.81 16.01 11.50
CA ALA A 141 -8.46 15.48 11.69
C ALA A 141 -7.63 16.35 12.66
N SER A 142 -7.80 17.67 12.58
CA SER A 142 -7.12 18.62 13.46
C SER A 142 -7.67 18.62 14.90
N SER A 143 -8.88 18.12 15.12
CA SER A 143 -9.49 17.99 16.45
C SER A 143 -9.03 16.76 17.21
N LEU A 144 -8.33 15.83 16.56
CA LEU A 144 -7.91 14.57 17.17
C LEU A 144 -6.74 14.78 18.13
N GLU A 145 -6.75 14.02 19.23
CA GLU A 145 -5.68 14.05 20.24
C GLU A 145 -4.49 13.22 19.79
N ALA A 146 -3.31 13.84 19.64
CA ALA A 146 -2.05 13.20 19.23
C ALA A 146 -2.22 12.15 18.13
N PRO A 147 -2.78 12.52 16.94
CA PRO A 147 -3.06 11.58 15.88
C PRO A 147 -1.78 11.17 15.13
N VAL A 148 -1.79 9.93 14.61
CA VAL A 148 -0.92 9.47 13.53
C VAL A 148 -1.82 8.90 12.44
N PHE A 149 -1.55 9.28 11.19
CA PHE A 149 -2.31 8.84 10.02
C PHE A 149 -1.48 7.82 9.25
N PHE A 150 -1.95 6.58 9.19
CA PHE A 150 -1.34 5.51 8.42
C PHE A 150 -2.02 5.41 7.05
N HIS A 151 -1.23 5.32 6.00
CA HIS A 151 -1.72 5.21 4.63
C HIS A 151 -0.87 4.22 3.84
N TRP A 152 -1.30 3.90 2.63
CA TRP A 152 -0.60 2.99 1.74
C TRP A 152 -0.13 3.69 0.48
N HIS A 153 1.21 3.78 0.29
CA HIS A 153 1.82 4.47 -0.82
C HIS A 153 1.61 6.01 -0.75
N HIS A 154 2.00 6.74 -1.79
CA HIS A 154 2.00 8.22 -1.77
C HIS A 154 0.69 8.88 -2.23
N TYR A 155 -0.34 8.10 -2.61
CA TYR A 155 -1.57 8.64 -3.19
C TYR A 155 -2.30 9.57 -2.21
N GLU A 156 -2.59 9.11 -1.01
CA GLU A 156 -3.33 9.86 0.02
C GLU A 156 -2.61 11.17 0.38
N HIS A 157 -1.31 11.09 0.64
CA HIS A 157 -0.51 12.27 0.99
C HIS A 157 -0.55 13.34 -0.13
N THR A 158 -0.39 12.91 -1.38
CA THR A 158 -0.37 13.80 -2.54
C THR A 158 -1.76 14.44 -2.77
N HIS A 159 -2.80 13.63 -2.71
CA HIS A 159 -4.17 14.08 -2.95
C HIS A 159 -4.70 14.97 -1.82
N LEU A 160 -4.47 14.64 -0.55
CA LEU A 160 -4.85 15.50 0.57
C LEU A 160 -4.18 16.88 0.49
N LYS A 161 -2.89 16.92 0.14
CA LYS A 161 -2.19 18.18 -0.08
C LYS A 161 -2.85 19.00 -1.19
N SER A 162 -3.11 18.39 -2.35
CA SER A 162 -3.72 19.03 -3.51
C SER A 162 -5.13 19.54 -3.21
N MET A 163 -5.96 18.71 -2.55
CA MET A 163 -7.33 19.07 -2.13
C MET A 163 -7.30 20.24 -1.14
N GLY A 164 -6.44 20.13 -0.11
CA GLY A 164 -6.29 21.20 0.88
C GLY A 164 -5.93 22.55 0.25
N MET A 165 -4.98 22.57 -0.67
CA MET A 165 -4.61 23.79 -1.41
C MET A 165 -5.73 24.27 -2.33
N ARG A 166 -6.38 23.38 -3.07
CA ARG A 166 -7.48 23.70 -4.01
C ARG A 166 -8.68 24.33 -3.30
N PHE A 167 -9.00 23.86 -2.11
CA PHE A 167 -10.16 24.33 -1.33
C PHE A 167 -9.81 25.34 -0.23
N ASN A 168 -8.61 25.93 -0.30
CA ASN A 168 -8.14 26.97 0.60
C ASN A 168 -8.15 26.62 2.08
N ILE A 169 -7.80 25.37 2.40
CA ILE A 169 -7.53 24.96 3.79
C ILE A 169 -6.29 25.71 4.29
N PRO A 170 -6.25 26.24 5.52
CA PRO A 170 -5.06 26.87 6.06
C PRO A 170 -3.84 25.97 6.01
N LEU A 171 -2.68 26.48 5.58
CA LEU A 171 -1.46 25.69 5.39
C LEU A 171 -1.04 24.96 6.67
N ASN A 172 -1.14 25.62 7.82
CA ASN A 172 -0.84 24.99 9.12
C ASN A 172 -1.75 23.79 9.43
N THR A 173 -2.98 23.79 8.94
CA THR A 173 -3.92 22.66 9.09
C THR A 173 -3.55 21.51 8.15
N ILE A 174 -3.16 21.84 6.91
CA ILE A 174 -2.65 20.86 5.95
C ILE A 174 -1.39 20.20 6.50
N ASP A 175 -0.40 21.01 6.89
CA ASP A 175 0.88 20.54 7.43
C ASP A 175 0.66 19.71 8.71
N PHE A 176 -0.30 20.10 9.59
CA PHE A 176 -0.63 19.32 10.77
C PHE A 176 -0.99 17.86 10.44
N VAL A 177 -1.75 17.63 9.38
CA VAL A 177 -2.15 16.30 8.94
C VAL A 177 -0.97 15.61 8.24
N LEU A 178 -0.36 16.27 7.26
CA LEU A 178 0.68 15.67 6.41
C LEU A 178 1.94 15.27 7.19
N ASP A 179 2.38 16.10 8.15
CA ASP A 179 3.56 15.81 9.00
C ASP A 179 3.35 14.61 9.93
N ARG A 180 2.10 14.16 10.09
CA ARG A 180 1.72 13.01 10.92
C ARG A 180 1.32 11.79 10.10
N MET A 181 1.50 11.85 8.78
CA MET A 181 1.25 10.72 7.89
C MET A 181 2.44 9.78 7.83
N ILE A 182 2.16 8.49 7.85
CA ILE A 182 3.15 7.41 7.75
C ILE A 182 2.74 6.47 6.63
N ASP A 183 3.59 6.39 5.62
CA ASP A 183 3.43 5.41 4.54
C ASP A 183 3.85 4.02 5.02
N LEU A 184 2.90 3.10 5.11
CA LEU A 184 3.16 1.71 5.50
C LEU A 184 3.74 0.86 4.35
N SER A 185 3.61 1.31 3.09
CA SER A 185 4.05 0.55 1.93
C SER A 185 5.56 0.22 1.97
N PRO A 186 6.50 1.17 2.14
CA PRO A 186 7.91 0.85 2.21
C PRO A 186 8.23 -0.06 3.41
N ILE A 187 7.61 0.19 4.57
CA ILE A 187 7.83 -0.60 5.79
C ILE A 187 7.47 -2.08 5.55
N ILE A 188 6.30 -2.32 4.97
CA ILE A 188 5.83 -3.69 4.69
C ILE A 188 6.67 -4.33 3.58
N LEU A 189 6.91 -3.63 2.46
CA LEU A 189 7.66 -4.18 1.32
C LEU A 189 9.13 -4.48 1.63
N GLU A 190 9.73 -3.78 2.59
CA GLU A 190 11.09 -4.04 3.03
C GLU A 190 11.16 -5.17 4.05
N SER A 191 10.12 -5.34 4.87
CA SER A 191 10.10 -6.33 5.95
C SER A 191 9.59 -7.71 5.51
N TYR A 192 8.74 -7.77 4.49
CA TYR A 192 8.09 -9.01 4.02
C TYR A 192 8.36 -9.40 2.58
#